data_97164b4c68faabbf8e015c2c5f73e703
#
_entry.id   97164b4c68faabbf8e015c2c5f73e703
#
_cell.length_a   1.000
_cell.length_b   1.000
_cell.length_c   1.000
_cell.angle_alpha   90.00
_cell.angle_beta   90.00
_cell.angle_gamma   90.00
#
_symmetry.space_group_name_H-M   'P 1'
#
loop_
_entity.id
_entity.type
_entity.pdbx_description
1 polymer ?
#
loop_
_entity_poly.entity_id
_entity_poly.type
_entity_poly.pdbx_seq_one_letter_code
_entity_poly.pdbx_strand_id
1 'polypeptide(L)' 'MKKVVCVHTAMALVGPLTETFKKHFPEVEVEHIAESSLIKEVIKNNSVTPAVRRRLLDYYNAAADSGADIIFNTCSRVG' A
#
# COMPACT_ATOMS: atom_id res chain seq x y z
N MET A 1 -16.70 0.61 12.39
CA MET A 1 -15.64 1.50 11.88
C MET A 1 -15.06 0.93 10.60
N LYS A 2 -14.93 1.74 9.58
CA LYS A 2 -14.32 1.29 8.33
C LYS A 2 -12.81 1.29 8.46
N LYS A 3 -12.19 0.30 7.85
CA LYS A 3 -10.75 0.12 7.87
C LYS A 3 -10.19 0.23 6.44
N VAL A 4 -9.22 1.11 6.27
CA VAL A 4 -8.48 1.27 5.00
C VAL A 4 -7.05 0.80 5.21
N VAL A 5 -6.57 -0.06 4.34
CA VAL A 5 -5.17 -0.46 4.33
C VAL A 5 -4.53 0.10 3.06
N CYS A 6 -3.49 0.90 3.24
CA CYS A 6 -2.73 1.47 2.14
C CYS A 6 -1.51 0.60 1.87
N VAL A 7 -1.31 0.20 0.62
CA VAL A 7 -0.14 -0.58 0.20
C VAL A 7 0.78 0.33 -0.57
N HIS A 8 2.01 0.46 -0.08
CA HIS A 8 3.01 1.38 -0.64
C HIS A 8 4.26 0.63 -1.05
N THR A 9 4.89 1.09 -2.11
CA THR A 9 6.25 0.66 -2.45
C THR A 9 7.29 1.69 -1.98
N ALA A 10 6.86 2.88 -1.56
CA ALA A 10 7.73 3.92 -1.04
C ALA A 10 7.25 4.37 0.33
N MET A 11 8.16 4.45 1.29
CA MET A 11 7.85 4.84 2.67
C MET A 11 7.41 6.31 2.79
N ALA A 12 7.80 7.14 1.85
CA ALA A 12 7.58 8.58 1.93
C ALA A 12 6.10 8.99 1.99
N LEU A 13 5.20 8.13 1.50
CA LEU A 13 3.77 8.45 1.46
C LEU A 13 3.01 8.10 2.74
N VAL A 14 3.61 7.33 3.64
CA VAL A 14 2.94 6.87 4.86
C VAL A 14 2.49 8.04 5.73
N GLY A 15 3.41 8.96 6.04
CA GLY A 15 3.11 10.12 6.88
C GLY A 15 2.05 11.04 6.28
N PRO A 16 2.26 11.56 5.04
CA PRO A 16 1.30 12.45 4.40
C PRO A 16 -0.10 11.86 4.27
N LEU A 17 -0.21 10.59 3.90
CA LEU A 17 -1.51 9.93 3.78
C LEU A 17 -2.19 9.73 5.12
N THR A 18 -1.44 9.38 6.16
CA THR A 18 -1.97 9.27 7.51
C THR A 18 -2.61 10.59 7.94
N GLU A 19 -1.91 11.71 7.73
CA GLU A 19 -2.41 13.03 8.08
C GLU A 19 -3.65 13.40 7.26
N THR A 20 -3.65 13.09 5.96
CA THR A 20 -4.79 13.35 5.09
C THR A 20 -6.04 12.61 5.56
N PHE A 21 -5.91 11.31 5.88
CA PHE A 21 -7.04 10.54 6.37
C PHE A 21 -7.53 11.04 7.72
N LYS A 22 -6.64 11.39 8.65
CA LYS A 22 -7.03 11.96 9.94
C LYS A 22 -7.82 13.24 9.77
N LYS A 23 -7.40 14.08 8.84
CA LYS A 23 -8.03 15.39 8.64
C LYS A 23 -9.43 15.27 8.01
N HIS A 24 -9.57 14.41 7.00
CA HIS A 24 -10.79 14.32 6.21
C HIS A 24 -11.72 13.19 6.62
N PHE A 25 -11.19 12.12 7.18
CA PHE A 25 -11.94 10.93 7.56
C PHE A 25 -11.50 10.43 8.94
N PRO A 26 -11.73 11.22 10.00
CA PRO A 26 -11.22 10.86 11.33
C PRO A 26 -11.85 9.59 11.92
N GLU A 27 -13.00 9.17 11.41
CA GLU A 27 -13.67 7.95 11.86
C GLU A 27 -13.15 6.68 11.18
N VAL A 28 -12.28 6.81 10.18
CA VAL A 28 -11.72 5.68 9.45
C VAL A 28 -10.43 5.22 10.11
N GLU A 29 -10.32 3.90 10.34
CA GLU A 29 -9.07 3.30 10.77
C GLU A 29 -8.15 3.14 9.55
N VAL A 30 -6.92 3.65 9.65
CA VAL A 30 -5.96 3.59 8.55
C VAL A 30 -4.73 2.80 8.98
N GLU A 31 -4.39 1.78 8.21
CA GLU A 31 -3.15 1.04 8.39
C GLU A 31 -2.34 1.10 7.08
N HIS A 32 -1.04 0.87 7.19
CA HIS A 32 -0.13 0.93 6.05
C HIS A 32 0.70 -0.33 5.97
N ILE A 33 0.87 -0.84 4.76
CA ILE A 33 1.88 -1.83 4.42
C ILE A 33 2.84 -1.14 3.46
N ALA A 34 4.11 -1.05 3.82
CA ALA A 34 5.09 -0.35 3.01
C ALA A 34 6.38 -1.15 2.93
N GLU A 35 6.88 -1.31 1.72
CA GLU A 35 8.14 -2.00 1.48
C GLU A 35 8.92 -1.35 0.35
N SER A 36 10.00 -0.66 0.70
CA SER A 36 10.81 0.09 -0.27
C SER A 36 11.56 -0.79 -1.25
N SER A 37 11.79 -2.08 -0.91
CA SER A 37 12.49 -2.99 -1.81
C SER A 37 11.72 -3.25 -3.10
N LEU A 38 10.39 -3.13 -3.09
CA LEU A 38 9.58 -3.32 -4.29
C LEU A 38 9.87 -2.24 -5.35
N ILE A 39 9.96 -0.98 -4.94
CA ILE A 39 10.24 0.09 -5.90
C ILE A 39 11.66 -0.05 -6.45
N LYS A 40 12.62 -0.49 -5.63
CA LYS A 40 13.98 -0.75 -6.08
C LYS A 40 14.01 -1.83 -7.17
N GLU A 41 13.26 -2.91 -6.99
CA GLU A 41 13.15 -3.98 -7.98
C GLU A 41 12.53 -3.48 -9.28
N VAL A 42 11.46 -2.69 -9.20
CA VAL A 42 10.81 -2.13 -10.38
C VAL A 42 11.76 -1.22 -11.15
N ILE A 43 12.52 -0.38 -10.45
CA ILE A 43 13.49 0.53 -11.08
C ILE A 43 14.62 -0.28 -11.72
N LYS A 44 15.17 -1.25 -11.00
CA LYS A 44 16.27 -2.08 -11.48
C LYS A 44 15.92 -2.81 -12.78
N ASN A 45 14.72 -3.36 -12.85
CA ASN A 45 14.28 -4.17 -13.99
C ASN A 45 13.52 -3.35 -15.04
N ASN A 46 13.29 -2.08 -14.77
CA ASN A 46 12.48 -1.18 -15.61
C ASN A 46 11.09 -1.74 -15.93
N SER A 47 10.57 -2.58 -15.05
CA SER A 47 9.26 -3.19 -15.20
C SER A 47 8.84 -3.89 -13.92
N VAL A 48 7.54 -4.19 -13.83
CA VAL A 48 6.99 -5.01 -12.76
C VAL A 48 7.25 -6.48 -13.10
N THR A 49 8.13 -7.12 -12.32
CA THR A 49 8.45 -8.54 -12.52
C THR A 49 7.38 -9.44 -11.91
N PRO A 50 7.30 -10.73 -12.31
CA PRO A 50 6.40 -11.68 -11.65
C PRO A 50 6.64 -11.80 -10.14
N ALA A 51 7.90 -11.69 -9.69
CA ALA A 51 8.24 -11.76 -8.27
C ALA A 51 7.64 -10.58 -7.50
N VAL A 52 7.75 -9.36 -8.03
CA VAL A 52 7.15 -8.16 -7.43
C VAL A 52 5.63 -8.30 -7.39
N ARG A 53 5.05 -8.78 -8.48
CA ARG A 53 3.59 -8.96 -8.57
C ARG A 53 3.07 -9.94 -7.52
N ARG A 54 3.77 -11.06 -7.31
CA ARG A 54 3.41 -12.03 -6.27
C ARG A 54 3.48 -11.43 -4.88
N ARG A 55 4.50 -10.64 -4.58
CA ARG A 55 4.64 -9.98 -3.28
C ARG A 55 3.52 -8.98 -3.03
N LEU A 56 3.13 -8.23 -4.05
CA LEU A 56 1.99 -7.31 -3.94
C LEU A 56 0.69 -8.06 -3.66
N LEU A 57 0.47 -9.18 -4.33
CA LEU A 57 -0.70 -10.03 -4.08
C LEU A 57 -0.71 -10.54 -2.64
N ASP A 58 0.45 -10.93 -2.10
CA ASP A 58 0.56 -11.36 -0.71
C ASP A 58 0.18 -10.23 0.25
N TYR A 59 0.60 -9.00 -0.03
CA TYR A 59 0.23 -7.84 0.78
C TYR A 59 -1.27 -7.53 0.67
N TYR A 60 -1.85 -7.64 -0.52
CA TYR A 60 -3.29 -7.45 -0.68
C TYR A 60 -4.08 -8.50 0.09
N ASN A 61 -3.65 -9.75 0.04
CA ASN A 61 -4.27 -10.83 0.80
C ASN A 61 -4.13 -10.59 2.31
N ALA A 62 -2.96 -10.17 2.77
CA ALA A 62 -2.74 -9.83 4.17
C ALA A 62 -3.65 -8.68 4.62
N ALA A 63 -3.81 -7.66 3.78
CA ALA A 63 -4.71 -6.55 4.07
C ALA A 63 -6.16 -7.02 4.17
N ALA A 64 -6.60 -7.85 3.24
CA ALA A 64 -7.95 -8.41 3.26
C ALA A 64 -8.18 -9.25 4.52
N ASP A 65 -7.21 -10.10 4.88
CA ASP A 65 -7.27 -10.94 6.07
C ASP A 65 -7.31 -10.14 7.37
N SER A 66 -6.75 -8.94 7.36
CA SER A 66 -6.79 -8.04 8.52
C SER A 66 -8.15 -7.37 8.72
N GLY A 67 -9.10 -7.60 7.82
CA GLY A 67 -10.43 -7.00 7.90
C GLY A 67 -10.56 -5.67 7.19
N ALA A 68 -9.70 -5.38 6.20
CA ALA A 68 -9.80 -4.14 5.45
C ALA A 68 -11.10 -4.08 4.64
N ASP A 69 -11.78 -2.95 4.73
CA ASP A 69 -12.94 -2.66 3.88
C ASP A 69 -12.50 -2.12 2.52
N ILE A 70 -11.38 -1.40 2.51
CA ILE A 70 -10.82 -0.80 1.30
C ILE A 70 -9.31 -1.01 1.31
N ILE A 71 -8.77 -1.40 0.18
CA ILE A 71 -7.33 -1.49 -0.03
C ILE A 71 -6.94 -0.42 -1.05
N PHE A 72 -6.05 0.46 -0.64
CA PHE A 72 -5.61 1.60 -1.44
C PHE A 72 -4.16 1.41 -1.86
N ASN A 73 -3.94 1.25 -3.17
CA ASN A 73 -2.59 1.09 -3.72
C ASN A 73 -2.08 2.45 -4.20
N THR A 74 -0.97 2.91 -3.64
CA THR A 74 -0.37 4.21 -3.99
C THR A 74 0.74 4.10 -5.01
N CYS A 75 1.08 2.90 -5.47
CA CYS A 75 2.14 2.71 -6.44
C CYS A 75 1.59 2.80 -7.86
N SER A 76 1.82 3.93 -8.52
CA SER A 76 1.32 4.17 -9.87
C SER A 76 1.96 3.26 -10.93
N ARG A 77 3.18 2.77 -10.68
CA ARG A 77 3.88 1.89 -11.63
C ARG A 77 3.37 0.45 -11.61
N VAL A 78 2.67 0.08 -10.55
CA VAL A 78 2.20 -1.30 -10.35
C VAL A 78 0.72 -1.42 -10.65
N GLY A 79 0.02 -0.35 -10.48
CA GLY A 79 -1.41 -0.28 -10.77
C GLY A 79 -1.69 -0.35 -12.25
#